data_902c436b3f53c87d4f702f6564312d3f
#
_entry.id   902c436b3f53c87d4f702f6564312d3f
#
_cell.length_a   1.000
_cell.length_b   1.000
_cell.length_c   1.000
_cell.angle_alpha   90.00
_cell.angle_beta   90.00
_cell.angle_gamma   90.00
#
_symmetry.space_group_name_H-M   'P 1'
#
loop_
_entity.id
_entity.type
_entity.pdbx_description
1 polymer ?
#
loop_
_entity_poly.entity_id
_entity_poly.type
_entity_poly.pdbx_seq_one_letter_code
_entity_poly.pdbx_strand_id
1 'polypeptide(L)'
;VADMGLLKMDFLGLRTLTVISKAKANIKKNFGIDIKEEEIPFDDPEIFKLMGSGHTAGVFQVESAGMTATIKNMKPTEYKHVVALIALYRPGPLGAGMVSSYINRMNGKEPAVSYDDRLDDILGETYGTMVYQEQVMLISVEMCGFSKGESDSRIRKPVAKKKIKLLTSTVLHWEDGSDETTYDHWMNGAIKNNYTREVAQKIWDDVLEFASYAFNKSHSAGYAILVMQTAWLKAHYPHEYMAAVLTSYTGKTDKIVHYVSACRHDGIPVLSPDVNESGTEFTATKEGVRFGLAGIRGVGTGVAQAIIAEREAGGP
;
A
#
# COMPACT_ATOMS: atom_id res chain seq x y z
N VAL A 1 19.60 22.50 -5.92
CA VAL A 1 20.42 21.46 -5.27
C VAL A 1 20.78 20.39 -6.31
N ALA A 2 19.82 19.75 -6.97
CA ALA A 2 20.08 18.76 -8.02
C ALA A 2 20.87 19.34 -9.21
N ASP A 3 20.55 20.55 -9.63
CA ASP A 3 21.24 21.26 -10.72
C ASP A 3 22.72 21.61 -10.41
N MET A 4 23.08 21.56 -9.12
CA MET A 4 24.46 21.73 -8.64
C MET A 4 25.18 20.39 -8.42
N GLY A 5 24.59 19.27 -8.82
CA GLY A 5 25.15 17.92 -8.63
C GLY A 5 25.12 17.41 -7.18
N LEU A 6 24.40 18.08 -6.28
CA LEU A 6 24.29 17.66 -4.89
C LEU A 6 23.16 16.63 -4.72
N LEU A 7 23.42 15.60 -3.92
CA LEU A 7 22.41 14.59 -3.56
C LEU A 7 21.49 15.15 -2.47
N LYS A 8 20.19 15.15 -2.75
CA LYS A 8 19.17 15.39 -1.73
C LYS A 8 18.69 14.04 -1.18
N MET A 9 18.81 13.87 0.13
CA MET A 9 18.31 12.69 0.84
C MET A 9 17.19 13.12 1.79
N ASP A 10 16.04 12.45 1.69
CA ASP A 10 14.91 12.67 2.58
C ASP A 10 14.84 11.51 3.59
N PHE A 11 14.89 11.82 4.88
CA PHE A 11 14.77 10.84 5.96
C PHE A 11 13.33 10.89 6.50
N LEU A 12 12.54 9.90 6.13
CA LEU A 12 11.13 9.80 6.52
C LEU A 12 10.93 8.59 7.43
N GLY A 13 10.36 8.82 8.61
CA GLY A 13 9.97 7.75 9.55
C GLY A 13 8.53 7.31 9.31
N LEU A 14 8.27 6.01 9.45
CA LEU A 14 6.93 5.43 9.45
C LEU A 14 6.58 4.95 10.86
N ARG A 15 5.54 5.53 11.46
CA ARG A 15 5.01 5.10 12.78
C ARG A 15 4.65 3.61 12.80
N THR A 16 4.17 3.09 11.69
CA THR A 16 3.76 1.70 11.53
C THR A 16 4.87 0.72 11.89
N LEU A 17 6.12 1.03 11.55
CA LEU A 17 7.26 0.17 11.94
C LEU A 17 7.42 0.07 13.46
N THR A 18 7.19 1.16 14.18
CA THR A 18 7.18 1.16 15.66
C THR A 18 5.99 0.35 16.19
N VAL A 19 4.82 0.42 15.55
CA VAL A 19 3.63 -0.38 15.93
C VAL A 19 3.93 -1.87 15.74
N ILE A 20 4.48 -2.27 14.60
CA ILE A 20 4.87 -3.66 14.32
C ILE A 20 5.87 -4.15 15.38
N SER A 21 6.92 -3.39 15.66
CA SER A 21 7.93 -3.73 16.67
C SER A 21 7.33 -3.91 18.06
N LYS A 22 6.44 -2.99 18.49
CA LYS A 22 5.74 -3.10 19.79
C LYS A 22 4.79 -4.29 19.83
N ALA A 23 4.04 -4.56 18.76
CA ALA A 23 3.15 -5.71 18.68
C ALA A 23 3.93 -7.03 18.82
N LYS A 24 5.07 -7.15 18.12
CA LYS A 24 5.97 -8.31 18.26
C LYS A 24 6.49 -8.47 19.68
N ALA A 25 6.87 -7.38 20.33
CA ALA A 25 7.32 -7.40 21.73
C ALA A 25 6.20 -7.87 22.67
N ASN A 26 4.96 -7.43 22.45
CA ASN A 26 3.80 -7.89 23.21
C ASN A 26 3.53 -9.38 23.00
N ILE A 27 3.60 -9.86 21.75
CA ILE A 27 3.43 -11.29 21.41
C ILE A 27 4.52 -12.13 22.07
N LYS A 28 5.78 -11.69 21.98
CA LYS A 28 6.90 -12.39 22.64
C LYS A 28 6.71 -12.46 24.14
N LYS A 29 6.24 -11.39 24.76
CA LYS A 29 5.96 -11.34 26.21
C LYS A 29 4.84 -12.28 26.63
N ASN A 30 3.74 -12.31 25.86
CA ASN A 30 2.52 -13.02 26.23
C ASN A 30 2.53 -14.51 25.84
N PHE A 31 3.17 -14.84 24.70
CA PHE A 31 3.15 -16.18 24.12
C PHE A 31 4.54 -16.83 24.00
N GLY A 32 5.64 -16.09 24.23
CA GLY A 32 6.99 -16.59 24.02
C GLY A 32 7.41 -16.73 22.54
N ILE A 33 6.57 -16.24 21.62
CA ILE A 33 6.78 -16.37 20.17
C ILE A 33 7.57 -15.16 19.65
N ASP A 34 8.67 -15.42 18.96
CA ASP A 34 9.51 -14.41 18.32
C ASP A 34 9.18 -14.35 16.81
N ILE A 35 8.33 -13.41 16.42
CA ILE A 35 7.89 -13.26 15.04
C ILE A 35 8.96 -12.57 14.22
N LYS A 36 9.32 -13.16 13.08
CA LYS A 36 10.13 -12.52 12.07
C LYS A 36 9.23 -12.02 10.94
N GLU A 37 9.40 -10.76 10.55
CA GLU A 37 8.54 -10.11 9.54
C GLU A 37 8.61 -10.81 8.18
N GLU A 38 9.75 -11.36 7.84
CA GLU A 38 9.99 -12.12 6.60
C GLU A 38 9.32 -13.50 6.58
N GLU A 39 8.92 -14.01 7.73
CA GLU A 39 8.22 -15.31 7.86
C GLU A 39 6.69 -15.15 7.84
N ILE A 40 6.15 -13.92 7.80
CA ILE A 40 4.71 -13.68 7.71
C ILE A 40 4.22 -14.07 6.30
N PRO A 41 3.32 -15.07 6.18
CA PRO A 41 2.82 -15.51 4.89
C PRO A 41 1.87 -14.48 4.28
N PHE A 42 2.03 -14.20 2.99
CA PHE A 42 1.16 -13.24 2.27
C PHE A 42 -0.04 -13.89 1.57
N ASP A 43 -0.19 -15.20 1.73
CA ASP A 43 -1.31 -16.02 1.25
C ASP A 43 -2.22 -16.50 2.38
N ASP A 44 -2.01 -16.03 3.60
CA ASP A 44 -2.83 -16.38 4.76
C ASP A 44 -4.28 -15.88 4.56
N PRO A 45 -5.28 -16.78 4.56
CA PRO A 45 -6.68 -16.44 4.32
C PRO A 45 -7.29 -15.50 5.37
N GLU A 46 -6.79 -15.51 6.62
CA GLU A 46 -7.31 -14.62 7.67
C GLU A 46 -6.98 -13.15 7.40
N ILE A 47 -5.86 -12.86 6.71
CA ILE A 47 -5.54 -11.50 6.24
C ILE A 47 -6.65 -10.99 5.31
N PHE A 48 -7.00 -11.78 4.30
CA PHE A 48 -7.99 -11.39 3.28
C PHE A 48 -9.40 -11.35 3.84
N LYS A 49 -9.73 -12.24 4.77
CA LYS A 49 -10.98 -12.24 5.51
C LYS A 49 -11.13 -10.96 6.35
N LEU A 50 -10.08 -10.56 7.08
CA LEU A 50 -10.04 -9.29 7.82
C LEU A 50 -10.27 -8.10 6.89
N MET A 51 -9.58 -8.05 5.76
CA MET A 51 -9.74 -6.97 4.78
C MET A 51 -11.14 -6.94 4.19
N GLY A 52 -11.68 -8.10 3.79
CA GLY A 52 -13.02 -8.24 3.22
C GLY A 52 -14.16 -7.95 4.19
N SER A 53 -13.94 -8.10 5.49
CA SER A 53 -14.93 -7.74 6.52
C SER A 53 -15.04 -6.22 6.73
N GLY A 54 -13.98 -5.46 6.43
CA GLY A 54 -13.88 -4.02 6.68
C GLY A 54 -13.37 -3.65 8.07
N HIS A 55 -12.96 -4.62 8.90
CA HIS A 55 -12.35 -4.37 10.22
C HIS A 55 -10.88 -3.93 10.07
N THR A 56 -10.63 -2.90 9.25
CA THR A 56 -9.28 -2.46 8.84
C THR A 56 -8.71 -1.33 9.69
N ALA A 57 -9.39 -0.91 10.76
CA ALA A 57 -8.86 0.11 11.68
C ALA A 57 -7.49 -0.31 12.24
N GLY A 58 -6.51 0.57 12.16
CA GLY A 58 -5.13 0.32 12.54
C GLY A 58 -4.31 -0.43 11.49
N VAL A 59 -4.89 -1.00 10.45
CA VAL A 59 -4.14 -1.63 9.36
C VAL A 59 -3.55 -0.54 8.45
N PHE A 60 -2.26 -0.63 8.20
CA PHE A 60 -1.52 0.38 7.45
C PHE A 60 -2.16 0.68 6.10
N GLN A 61 -2.31 1.97 5.78
CA GLN A 61 -2.85 2.50 4.51
C GLN A 61 -4.33 2.16 4.19
N VAL A 62 -4.97 1.19 4.86
CA VAL A 62 -6.31 0.71 4.48
C VAL A 62 -7.39 1.02 5.52
N GLU A 63 -7.11 1.90 6.48
CA GLU A 63 -8.01 2.24 7.60
C GLU A 63 -8.96 3.42 7.34
N SER A 64 -8.74 4.24 6.30
CA SER A 64 -9.65 5.35 6.01
C SER A 64 -11.01 4.84 5.55
N ALA A 65 -12.10 5.54 5.87
CA ALA A 65 -13.46 5.11 5.56
C ALA A 65 -13.65 4.75 4.07
N GLY A 66 -13.12 5.58 3.17
CA GLY A 66 -13.19 5.31 1.73
C GLY A 66 -12.37 4.10 1.31
N MET A 67 -11.16 3.93 1.85
CA MET A 67 -10.32 2.77 1.56
C MET A 67 -10.94 1.49 2.14
N THR A 68 -11.48 1.54 3.36
CA THR A 68 -12.20 0.42 3.98
C THR A 68 -13.40 -0.01 3.12
N ALA A 69 -14.19 0.94 2.64
CA ALA A 69 -15.32 0.64 1.76
C ALA A 69 -14.84 0.01 0.42
N THR A 70 -13.74 0.52 -0.13
CA THR A 70 -13.17 0.01 -1.38
C THR A 70 -12.63 -1.41 -1.22
N ILE A 71 -11.85 -1.70 -0.16
CA ILE A 71 -11.27 -3.03 0.06
C ILE A 71 -12.35 -4.06 0.40
N LYS A 72 -13.40 -3.66 1.12
CA LYS A 72 -14.57 -4.48 1.40
C LYS A 72 -15.34 -4.87 0.13
N ASN A 73 -15.47 -3.94 -0.83
CA ASN A 73 -16.08 -4.21 -2.12
C ASN A 73 -15.15 -5.06 -3.02
N MET A 74 -13.85 -4.82 -2.95
CA MET A 74 -12.84 -5.55 -3.72
C MET A 74 -12.73 -7.01 -3.31
N LYS A 75 -12.75 -7.29 -2.00
CA LYS A 75 -12.55 -8.63 -1.42
C LYS A 75 -11.26 -9.27 -1.96
N PRO A 76 -10.10 -8.70 -1.66
CA PRO A 76 -8.83 -9.23 -2.17
C PRO A 76 -8.62 -10.67 -1.71
N THR A 77 -7.98 -11.47 -2.56
CA THR A 77 -7.65 -12.88 -2.30
C THR A 77 -6.17 -13.17 -2.48
N GLU A 78 -5.42 -12.21 -3.01
CA GLU A 78 -4.01 -12.33 -3.31
C GLU A 78 -3.27 -11.03 -2.99
N TYR A 79 -1.98 -11.15 -2.70
CA TYR A 79 -1.09 -10.01 -2.45
C TYR A 79 -1.10 -8.98 -3.58
N LYS A 80 -1.13 -9.44 -4.86
CA LYS A 80 -1.15 -8.54 -6.03
C LYS A 80 -2.36 -7.58 -6.02
N HIS A 81 -3.50 -8.00 -5.46
CA HIS A 81 -4.68 -7.15 -5.33
C HIS A 81 -4.45 -5.98 -4.38
N VAL A 82 -3.73 -6.23 -3.29
CA VAL A 82 -3.36 -5.18 -2.32
C VAL A 82 -2.36 -4.21 -2.95
N VAL A 83 -1.37 -4.71 -3.70
CA VAL A 83 -0.41 -3.88 -4.44
C VAL A 83 -1.14 -2.96 -5.43
N ALA A 84 -2.08 -3.50 -6.20
CA ALA A 84 -2.88 -2.73 -7.15
C ALA A 84 -3.77 -1.69 -6.46
N LEU A 85 -4.41 -2.06 -5.33
CA LEU A 85 -5.26 -1.14 -4.56
C LEU A 85 -4.48 0.09 -4.08
N ILE A 86 -3.27 -0.10 -3.54
CA ILE A 86 -2.41 1.02 -3.09
C ILE A 86 -2.05 1.94 -4.27
N ALA A 87 -1.79 1.38 -5.44
CA ALA A 87 -1.48 2.15 -6.63
C ALA A 87 -2.70 2.91 -7.17
N LEU A 88 -3.89 2.32 -7.11
CA LEU A 88 -5.12 2.84 -7.71
C LEU A 88 -5.92 3.78 -6.78
N TYR A 89 -5.86 3.58 -5.44
CA TYR A 89 -6.68 4.37 -4.52
C TYR A 89 -6.09 5.78 -4.32
N ARG A 90 -6.31 6.64 -5.30
CA ARG A 90 -5.88 8.06 -5.34
C ARG A 90 -6.92 8.89 -6.10
N PRO A 91 -7.02 10.21 -5.85
CA PRO A 91 -8.04 11.06 -6.47
C PRO A 91 -8.17 10.92 -7.99
N GLY A 92 -7.04 10.84 -8.71
CA GLY A 92 -7.03 10.70 -10.17
C GLY A 92 -7.68 9.40 -10.65
N PRO A 93 -7.13 8.21 -10.34
CA PRO A 93 -7.71 6.93 -10.77
C PRO A 93 -9.12 6.69 -10.23
N LEU A 94 -9.46 7.20 -9.02
CA LEU A 94 -10.82 7.16 -8.48
C LEU A 94 -11.78 7.96 -9.33
N GLY A 95 -11.42 9.21 -9.68
CA GLY A 95 -12.25 10.09 -10.52
C GLY A 95 -12.41 9.58 -11.95
N ALA A 96 -11.42 8.87 -12.49
CA ALA A 96 -11.45 8.23 -13.79
C ALA A 96 -12.19 6.87 -13.83
N GLY A 97 -12.74 6.39 -12.70
CA GLY A 97 -13.44 5.11 -12.64
C GLY A 97 -12.53 3.85 -12.71
N MET A 98 -11.20 4.02 -12.74
CA MET A 98 -10.24 2.92 -12.88
C MET A 98 -10.34 1.90 -11.73
N VAL A 99 -10.58 2.38 -10.51
CA VAL A 99 -10.76 1.50 -9.33
C VAL A 99 -11.96 0.59 -9.51
N SER A 100 -13.08 1.14 -9.96
CA SER A 100 -14.32 0.36 -10.18
C SER A 100 -14.15 -0.66 -11.30
N SER A 101 -13.57 -0.27 -12.44
CA SER A 101 -13.28 -1.20 -13.55
C SER A 101 -12.32 -2.31 -13.13
N TYR A 102 -11.24 -1.97 -12.40
CA TYR A 102 -10.32 -2.98 -11.87
C TYR A 102 -11.05 -4.01 -10.97
N ILE A 103 -11.85 -3.53 -10.01
CA ILE A 103 -12.61 -4.38 -9.09
C ILE A 103 -13.63 -5.24 -9.85
N ASN A 104 -14.32 -4.68 -10.82
CA ASN A 104 -15.30 -5.42 -11.63
C ASN A 104 -14.64 -6.53 -12.45
N ARG A 105 -13.51 -6.25 -13.09
CA ARG A 105 -12.73 -7.24 -13.85
C ARG A 105 -12.18 -8.33 -12.95
N MET A 106 -11.59 -7.95 -11.81
CA MET A 106 -11.09 -8.88 -10.79
C MET A 106 -12.19 -9.84 -10.29
N ASN A 107 -13.41 -9.33 -10.11
CA ASN A 107 -14.55 -10.11 -9.64
C ASN A 107 -15.35 -10.77 -10.77
N GLY A 108 -14.89 -10.73 -12.02
CA GLY A 108 -15.56 -11.34 -13.19
C GLY A 108 -16.87 -10.67 -13.59
N LYS A 109 -17.16 -9.45 -13.11
CA LYS A 109 -18.33 -8.66 -13.49
C LYS A 109 -18.17 -7.94 -14.84
N GLU A 110 -16.94 -7.66 -15.21
CA GLU A 110 -16.51 -7.14 -16.49
C GLU A 110 -15.43 -8.08 -17.07
N PRO A 111 -15.34 -8.27 -18.37
CA PRO A 111 -14.25 -9.04 -18.97
C PRO A 111 -12.92 -8.32 -18.76
N ALA A 112 -11.85 -9.07 -18.52
CA ALA A 112 -10.50 -8.53 -18.57
C ALA A 112 -10.23 -7.98 -19.99
N VAL A 113 -9.49 -6.88 -20.08
CA VAL A 113 -9.07 -6.35 -21.38
C VAL A 113 -7.83 -7.09 -21.83
N SER A 114 -7.93 -7.77 -22.97
CA SER A 114 -6.76 -8.23 -23.73
C SER A 114 -6.63 -7.39 -24.98
N TYR A 115 -5.44 -6.89 -25.23
CA TYR A 115 -5.09 -6.18 -26.47
C TYR A 115 -4.54 -7.16 -27.50
N ASP A 116 -3.73 -8.11 -27.03
CA ASP A 116 -3.09 -9.17 -27.78
C ASP A 116 -2.57 -10.19 -26.77
N ASP A 117 -2.75 -11.48 -27.02
CA ASP A 117 -2.39 -12.57 -26.09
C ASP A 117 -0.92 -12.54 -25.68
N ARG A 118 -0.03 -12.01 -26.53
CA ARG A 118 1.41 -11.85 -26.23
C ARG A 118 1.71 -10.83 -25.11
N LEU A 119 0.75 -9.97 -24.78
CA LEU A 119 0.84 -8.96 -23.73
C LEU A 119 0.17 -9.39 -22.43
N ASP A 120 -0.48 -10.56 -22.41
CA ASP A 120 -1.19 -11.05 -21.22
C ASP A 120 -0.26 -11.35 -20.05
N ASP A 121 1.00 -11.72 -20.30
CA ASP A 121 2.02 -11.86 -19.24
C ASP A 121 2.33 -10.52 -18.54
N ILE A 122 2.11 -9.39 -19.20
CA ILE A 122 2.38 -8.05 -18.66
C ILE A 122 1.13 -7.49 -17.99
N LEU A 123 -0.03 -7.64 -18.62
CA LEU A 123 -1.28 -6.98 -18.19
C LEU A 123 -2.22 -7.90 -17.43
N GLY A 124 -2.06 -9.21 -17.53
CA GLY A 124 -2.95 -10.20 -16.91
C GLY A 124 -3.00 -10.10 -15.39
N GLU A 125 -1.86 -9.76 -14.72
CA GLU A 125 -1.85 -9.55 -13.27
C GLU A 125 -2.80 -8.42 -12.81
N THR A 126 -3.13 -7.50 -13.69
CA THR A 126 -4.03 -6.35 -13.44
C THR A 126 -5.29 -6.39 -14.30
N TYR A 127 -5.66 -7.58 -14.79
CA TYR A 127 -6.88 -7.80 -15.57
C TYR A 127 -7.00 -6.90 -16.80
N GLY A 128 -5.86 -6.66 -17.47
CA GLY A 128 -5.75 -5.77 -18.62
C GLY A 128 -5.77 -4.28 -18.31
N THR A 129 -5.78 -3.89 -17.04
CA THR A 129 -5.71 -2.48 -16.62
C THR A 129 -4.25 -2.03 -16.51
N MET A 130 -3.89 -0.93 -17.15
CA MET A 130 -2.59 -0.31 -16.93
C MET A 130 -2.58 0.38 -15.57
N VAL A 131 -1.77 -0.13 -14.65
CA VAL A 131 -1.65 0.37 -13.27
C VAL A 131 -0.25 0.90 -13.01
N TYR A 132 0.76 0.22 -13.56
CA TYR A 132 2.15 0.45 -13.22
C TYR A 132 2.96 1.01 -14.39
N GLN A 133 3.88 1.92 -14.08
CA GLN A 133 4.85 2.44 -15.06
C GLN A 133 5.66 1.31 -15.72
N GLU A 134 5.98 0.30 -14.94
CA GLU A 134 6.73 -0.88 -15.37
C GLU A 134 5.99 -1.69 -16.44
N GLN A 135 4.66 -1.74 -16.42
CA GLN A 135 3.87 -2.40 -17.47
C GLN A 135 4.04 -1.69 -18.82
N VAL A 136 3.96 -0.37 -18.82
CA VAL A 136 4.16 0.41 -20.07
C VAL A 136 5.59 0.28 -20.61
N MET A 137 6.58 0.21 -19.70
CA MET A 137 7.96 -0.08 -20.08
C MET A 137 8.09 -1.44 -20.76
N LEU A 138 7.51 -2.48 -20.16
CA LEU A 138 7.57 -3.83 -20.70
C LEU A 138 6.85 -3.92 -22.06
N ILE A 139 5.69 -3.30 -22.20
CA ILE A 139 4.97 -3.22 -23.47
C ILE A 139 5.85 -2.54 -24.54
N SER A 140 6.51 -1.44 -24.23
CA SER A 140 7.38 -0.77 -25.20
C SER A 140 8.57 -1.62 -25.63
N VAL A 141 9.09 -2.46 -24.74
CA VAL A 141 10.19 -3.40 -25.07
C VAL A 141 9.65 -4.56 -25.91
N GLU A 142 8.60 -5.26 -25.44
CA GLU A 142 8.10 -6.48 -26.07
C GLU A 142 7.36 -6.20 -27.39
N MET A 143 6.50 -5.20 -27.39
CA MET A 143 5.71 -4.86 -28.57
C MET A 143 6.47 -4.02 -29.58
N CYS A 144 7.18 -2.98 -29.10
CA CYS A 144 7.72 -1.96 -29.98
C CYS A 144 9.22 -2.08 -30.20
N GLY A 145 9.91 -3.01 -29.51
CA GLY A 145 11.34 -3.25 -29.69
C GLY A 145 12.25 -2.18 -29.11
N PHE A 146 11.76 -1.37 -28.17
CA PHE A 146 12.61 -0.44 -27.44
C PHE A 146 13.68 -1.20 -26.64
N SER A 147 14.88 -0.69 -26.57
CA SER A 147 15.82 -1.14 -25.54
C SER A 147 15.29 -0.74 -24.14
N LYS A 148 15.76 -1.41 -23.10
CA LYS A 148 15.38 -1.05 -21.70
C LYS A 148 15.74 0.40 -21.36
N GLY A 149 16.86 0.90 -21.87
CA GLY A 149 17.31 2.28 -21.68
C GLY A 149 16.40 3.30 -22.38
N GLU A 150 16.00 3.01 -23.61
CA GLU A 150 15.04 3.84 -24.36
C GLU A 150 13.67 3.84 -23.69
N SER A 151 13.17 2.68 -23.31
CA SER A 151 11.92 2.56 -22.57
C SER A 151 11.94 3.40 -21.29
N ASP A 152 13.04 3.38 -20.51
CA ASP A 152 13.19 4.22 -19.32
C ASP A 152 13.18 5.72 -19.66
N SER A 153 13.97 6.11 -20.64
CA SER A 153 14.19 7.54 -20.95
C SER A 153 13.02 8.18 -21.68
N ARG A 154 12.38 7.48 -22.62
CA ARG A 154 11.36 8.01 -23.52
C ARG A 154 9.94 7.72 -23.11
N ILE A 155 9.72 6.63 -22.35
CA ILE A 155 8.38 6.21 -21.90
C ILE A 155 8.26 6.48 -20.41
N ARG A 156 9.02 5.76 -19.55
CA ARG A 156 8.81 5.84 -18.10
C ARG A 156 9.05 7.24 -17.52
N LYS A 157 10.16 7.90 -17.88
CA LYS A 157 10.46 9.23 -17.32
C LYS A 157 9.42 10.29 -17.69
N PRO A 158 8.95 10.43 -18.94
CA PRO A 158 7.85 11.31 -19.28
C PRO A 158 6.55 10.96 -18.55
N VAL A 159 6.19 9.68 -18.50
CA VAL A 159 5.01 9.16 -17.77
C VAL A 159 5.11 9.50 -16.29
N ALA A 160 6.23 9.17 -15.62
CA ALA A 160 6.44 9.43 -14.21
C ALA A 160 6.40 10.94 -13.87
N LYS A 161 6.87 11.80 -14.77
CA LYS A 161 6.85 13.26 -14.62
C LYS A 161 5.52 13.89 -15.08
N LYS A 162 4.57 13.10 -15.56
CA LYS A 162 3.28 13.55 -16.13
C LYS A 162 3.48 14.57 -17.29
N LYS A 163 4.56 14.41 -18.05
CA LYS A 163 4.92 15.27 -19.17
C LYS A 163 4.51 14.63 -20.49
N ILE A 164 3.21 14.50 -20.72
CA ILE A 164 2.63 13.86 -21.92
C ILE A 164 3.21 14.43 -23.22
N LYS A 165 3.45 15.74 -23.27
CA LYS A 165 4.09 16.36 -24.45
C LYS A 165 5.44 15.74 -24.81
N LEU A 166 6.22 15.26 -23.84
CA LEU A 166 7.50 14.61 -24.13
C LEU A 166 7.32 13.24 -24.78
N LEU A 167 6.21 12.55 -24.54
CA LEU A 167 5.89 11.28 -25.21
C LEU A 167 5.64 11.49 -26.71
N THR A 168 5.02 12.60 -27.07
CA THR A 168 4.60 12.87 -28.45
C THR A 168 5.58 13.73 -29.25
N SER A 169 6.42 14.54 -28.61
CA SER A 169 7.27 15.53 -29.26
C SER A 169 8.79 15.26 -29.16
N THR A 170 9.21 14.20 -28.47
CA THR A 170 10.63 13.86 -28.39
C THR A 170 11.07 13.28 -29.73
N VAL A 171 11.96 13.98 -30.42
CA VAL A 171 12.56 13.55 -31.67
C VAL A 171 13.90 12.87 -31.38
N LEU A 172 14.17 11.82 -32.08
CA LEU A 172 15.41 11.07 -32.11
C LEU A 172 16.16 11.37 -33.39
N HIS A 173 17.42 11.61 -33.24
CA HIS A 173 18.34 11.74 -34.31
C HIS A 173 19.16 10.46 -34.42
N TRP A 174 18.95 9.70 -35.50
CA TRP A 174 19.71 8.49 -35.75
C TRP A 174 21.04 8.79 -36.46
N GLU A 175 22.01 7.87 -36.34
CA GLU A 175 23.31 8.01 -36.99
C GLU A 175 23.21 8.05 -38.52
N ASP A 176 22.15 7.51 -39.10
CA ASP A 176 21.83 7.57 -40.52
C ASP A 176 21.25 8.93 -40.99
N GLY A 177 21.09 9.87 -40.05
CA GLY A 177 20.53 11.20 -40.32
C GLY A 177 18.99 11.25 -40.36
N SER A 178 18.31 10.16 -40.05
CA SER A 178 16.85 10.16 -39.94
C SER A 178 16.40 10.67 -38.58
N ASP A 179 15.25 11.32 -38.56
CA ASP A 179 14.55 11.78 -37.36
C ASP A 179 13.31 10.92 -37.15
N GLU A 180 13.11 10.43 -35.91
CA GLU A 180 11.97 9.63 -35.56
C GLU A 180 11.38 10.10 -34.21
N THR A 181 10.06 10.30 -34.13
CA THR A 181 9.43 10.61 -32.85
C THR A 181 9.28 9.34 -32.00
N THR A 182 9.06 9.50 -30.68
CA THR A 182 8.76 8.36 -29.80
C THR A 182 7.51 7.61 -30.28
N TYR A 183 6.52 8.32 -30.85
CA TYR A 183 5.33 7.71 -31.43
C TYR A 183 5.64 6.91 -32.69
N ASP A 184 6.45 7.47 -33.61
CA ASP A 184 6.82 6.76 -34.85
C ASP A 184 7.61 5.49 -34.52
N HIS A 185 8.55 5.56 -33.58
CA HIS A 185 9.29 4.40 -33.11
C HIS A 185 8.37 3.33 -32.51
N TRP A 186 7.39 3.75 -31.69
CA TRP A 186 6.38 2.88 -31.15
C TRP A 186 5.58 2.16 -32.24
N MET A 187 5.05 2.91 -33.19
CA MET A 187 4.24 2.34 -34.27
C MET A 187 5.04 1.45 -35.21
N ASN A 188 6.21 1.91 -35.65
CA ASN A 188 7.08 1.17 -36.58
C ASN A 188 7.59 -0.12 -35.92
N GLY A 189 7.99 -0.05 -34.64
CA GLY A 189 8.46 -1.20 -33.88
C GLY A 189 7.34 -2.24 -33.68
N ALA A 190 6.13 -1.82 -33.33
CA ALA A 190 5.00 -2.71 -33.17
C ALA A 190 4.66 -3.44 -34.48
N ILE A 191 4.62 -2.72 -35.61
CA ILE A 191 4.35 -3.32 -36.94
C ILE A 191 5.45 -4.31 -37.32
N LYS A 192 6.72 -3.95 -37.07
CA LYS A 192 7.87 -4.83 -37.32
C LYS A 192 7.80 -6.11 -36.51
N ASN A 193 7.21 -6.06 -35.31
CA ASN A 193 7.00 -7.21 -34.41
C ASN A 193 5.63 -7.89 -34.65
N ASN A 194 5.01 -7.69 -35.81
CA ASN A 194 3.76 -8.31 -36.25
C ASN A 194 2.56 -7.99 -35.36
N TYR A 195 2.50 -6.82 -34.76
CA TYR A 195 1.26 -6.29 -34.17
C TYR A 195 0.51 -5.46 -35.22
N THR A 196 -0.82 -5.42 -35.10
CA THR A 196 -1.60 -4.58 -36.01
C THR A 196 -1.47 -3.11 -35.63
N ARG A 197 -1.66 -2.22 -36.61
CA ARG A 197 -1.65 -0.78 -36.37
C ARG A 197 -2.73 -0.36 -35.38
N GLU A 198 -3.89 -1.00 -35.43
CA GLU A 198 -5.05 -0.75 -34.56
C GLU A 198 -4.72 -1.07 -33.10
N VAL A 199 -4.08 -2.22 -32.85
CA VAL A 199 -3.65 -2.62 -31.50
C VAL A 199 -2.59 -1.64 -30.99
N ALA A 200 -1.57 -1.33 -31.80
CA ALA A 200 -0.50 -0.42 -31.39
C ALA A 200 -1.03 0.99 -31.08
N GLN A 201 -1.96 1.51 -31.91
CA GLN A 201 -2.57 2.82 -31.69
C GLN A 201 -3.44 2.81 -30.44
N LYS A 202 -4.27 1.79 -30.25
CA LYS A 202 -5.14 1.68 -29.06
C LYS A 202 -4.31 1.69 -27.78
N ILE A 203 -3.25 0.88 -27.73
CA ILE A 203 -2.38 0.84 -26.54
C ILE A 203 -1.69 2.18 -26.34
N TRP A 204 -1.25 2.85 -27.41
CA TRP A 204 -0.65 4.17 -27.29
C TRP A 204 -1.60 5.20 -26.68
N ASP A 205 -2.85 5.23 -27.14
CA ASP A 205 -3.89 6.13 -26.63
C ASP A 205 -4.14 5.87 -25.16
N ASP A 206 -4.25 4.61 -24.77
CA ASP A 206 -4.42 4.18 -23.37
C ASP A 206 -3.18 4.54 -22.50
N VAL A 207 -1.98 4.49 -23.07
CA VAL A 207 -0.73 4.95 -22.38
C VAL A 207 -0.75 6.45 -22.17
N LEU A 208 -1.23 7.25 -23.10
CA LEU A 208 -1.36 8.70 -22.94
C LEU A 208 -2.34 9.07 -21.83
N GLU A 209 -3.47 8.39 -21.76
CA GLU A 209 -4.44 8.56 -20.68
C GLU A 209 -3.84 8.12 -19.32
N PHE A 210 -3.23 6.95 -19.29
CA PHE A 210 -2.59 6.38 -18.12
C PHE A 210 -1.45 7.25 -17.57
N ALA A 211 -0.70 7.98 -18.43
CA ALA A 211 0.43 8.80 -18.01
C ALA A 211 0.09 9.83 -16.90
N SER A 212 -1.19 10.25 -16.83
CA SER A 212 -1.67 11.13 -15.76
C SER A 212 -1.78 10.42 -14.40
N TYR A 213 -1.88 9.09 -14.40
CA TYR A 213 -2.22 8.26 -13.22
C TYR A 213 -1.18 7.20 -12.90
N ALA A 214 -0.13 7.08 -13.70
CA ALA A 214 0.90 6.07 -13.57
C ALA A 214 1.50 6.00 -12.15
N PHE A 215 1.75 4.78 -11.67
CA PHE A 215 2.35 4.52 -10.37
C PHE A 215 3.56 3.58 -10.47
N ASN A 216 4.52 3.76 -9.58
CA ASN A 216 5.67 2.86 -9.49
C ASN A 216 5.27 1.58 -8.73
N LYS A 217 5.42 0.41 -9.36
CA LYS A 217 5.05 -0.89 -8.78
C LYS A 217 5.87 -1.22 -7.55
N SER A 218 7.17 -0.94 -7.56
CA SER A 218 8.06 -1.24 -6.44
C SER A 218 7.65 -0.47 -5.18
N HIS A 219 7.18 0.79 -5.34
CA HIS A 219 6.68 1.58 -4.22
C HIS A 219 5.40 0.97 -3.64
N SER A 220 4.40 0.65 -4.47
CA SER A 220 3.16 0.04 -3.98
C SER A 220 3.39 -1.34 -3.39
N ALA A 221 4.30 -2.15 -3.96
CA ALA A 221 4.67 -3.45 -3.42
C ALA A 221 5.31 -3.33 -2.03
N GLY A 222 6.27 -2.41 -1.85
CA GLY A 222 6.88 -2.17 -0.53
C GLY A 222 5.86 -1.75 0.54
N TYR A 223 4.88 -0.91 0.19
CA TYR A 223 3.81 -0.52 1.10
C TYR A 223 2.81 -1.66 1.34
N ALA A 224 2.53 -2.48 0.32
CA ALA A 224 1.66 -3.65 0.46
C ALA A 224 2.24 -4.68 1.45
N ILE A 225 3.57 -4.83 1.55
CA ILE A 225 4.21 -5.65 2.59
C ILE A 225 3.76 -5.21 3.98
N LEU A 226 3.81 -3.91 4.27
CA LEU A 226 3.38 -3.38 5.57
C LEU A 226 1.87 -3.55 5.81
N VAL A 227 1.05 -3.46 4.74
CA VAL A 227 -0.38 -3.78 4.83
C VAL A 227 -0.58 -5.22 5.26
N MET A 228 0.10 -6.18 4.59
CA MET A 228 -0.02 -7.60 4.91
C MET A 228 0.46 -7.91 6.33
N GLN A 229 1.60 -7.38 6.73
CA GLN A 229 2.16 -7.56 8.08
C GLN A 229 1.23 -7.02 9.16
N THR A 230 0.70 -5.82 8.98
CA THR A 230 -0.21 -5.20 9.96
C THR A 230 -1.58 -5.89 9.99
N ALA A 231 -2.09 -6.35 8.86
CA ALA A 231 -3.32 -7.11 8.80
C ALA A 231 -3.15 -8.50 9.44
N TRP A 232 -2.02 -9.18 9.19
CA TRP A 232 -1.71 -10.46 9.80
C TRP A 232 -1.61 -10.36 11.33
N LEU A 233 -0.86 -9.37 11.83
CA LEU A 233 -0.73 -9.12 13.26
C LEU A 233 -2.09 -8.84 13.90
N LYS A 234 -2.96 -8.07 13.25
CA LYS A 234 -4.31 -7.79 13.74
C LYS A 234 -5.20 -9.03 13.71
N ALA A 235 -5.11 -9.86 12.66
CA ALA A 235 -5.92 -11.06 12.50
C ALA A 235 -5.61 -12.14 13.54
N HIS A 236 -4.31 -12.35 13.82
CA HIS A 236 -3.85 -13.43 14.69
C HIS A 236 -3.62 -13.01 16.15
N TYR A 237 -3.25 -11.74 16.38
CA TYR A 237 -2.92 -11.20 17.71
C TYR A 237 -3.59 -9.85 17.95
N PRO A 238 -4.94 -9.80 17.91
CA PRO A 238 -5.68 -8.53 17.94
C PRO A 238 -5.42 -7.70 19.18
N HIS A 239 -5.29 -8.31 20.37
CA HIS A 239 -5.02 -7.59 21.61
C HIS A 239 -3.62 -6.97 21.62
N GLU A 240 -2.61 -7.74 21.23
CA GLU A 240 -1.21 -7.31 21.18
C GLU A 240 -1.01 -6.22 20.14
N TYR A 241 -1.64 -6.37 18.98
CA TYR A 241 -1.57 -5.41 17.90
C TYR A 241 -2.28 -4.10 18.26
N MET A 242 -3.52 -4.15 18.76
CA MET A 242 -4.27 -2.95 19.10
C MET A 242 -3.72 -2.23 20.33
N ALA A 243 -3.12 -2.94 21.29
CA ALA A 243 -2.35 -2.32 22.37
C ALA A 243 -1.17 -1.50 21.84
N ALA A 244 -0.44 -2.03 20.84
CA ALA A 244 0.65 -1.32 20.18
C ALA A 244 0.16 -0.10 19.39
N VAL A 245 -0.96 -0.21 18.67
CA VAL A 245 -1.60 0.89 17.95
C VAL A 245 -1.98 2.00 18.91
N LEU A 246 -2.75 1.69 19.97
CA LEU A 246 -3.20 2.66 20.97
C LEU A 246 -2.02 3.35 21.67
N THR A 247 -1.01 2.58 22.05
CA THR A 247 0.24 3.12 22.64
C THR A 247 0.91 4.13 21.71
N SER A 248 0.95 3.87 20.41
CA SER A 248 1.56 4.79 19.43
C SER A 248 0.86 6.15 19.33
N TYR A 249 -0.37 6.23 19.85
CA TYR A 249 -1.18 7.44 19.87
C TYR A 249 -1.33 8.05 21.27
N THR A 250 -0.57 7.57 22.28
CA THR A 250 -0.56 8.20 23.61
C THR A 250 -0.33 9.72 23.48
N GLY A 251 -1.12 10.49 24.22
CA GLY A 251 -1.13 11.96 24.15
C GLY A 251 -2.00 12.55 23.01
N LYS A 252 -2.62 11.74 22.16
CA LYS A 252 -3.54 12.17 21.09
C LYS A 252 -4.95 11.66 21.36
N THR A 253 -5.68 12.35 22.23
CA THR A 253 -7.00 11.91 22.73
C THR A 253 -7.97 11.50 21.63
N ASP A 254 -8.11 12.30 20.57
CA ASP A 254 -9.04 12.00 19.47
C ASP A 254 -8.72 10.68 18.77
N LYS A 255 -7.42 10.37 18.63
CA LYS A 255 -6.96 9.11 18.04
C LYS A 255 -7.21 7.93 18.97
N ILE A 256 -6.96 8.10 20.28
CA ILE A 256 -7.26 7.07 21.28
C ILE A 256 -8.76 6.76 21.26
N VAL A 257 -9.62 7.77 21.29
CA VAL A 257 -11.10 7.60 21.22
C VAL A 257 -11.50 6.85 19.94
N HIS A 258 -10.93 7.24 18.80
CA HIS A 258 -11.19 6.57 17.52
C HIS A 258 -10.85 5.08 17.58
N TYR A 259 -9.64 4.71 18.01
CA TYR A 259 -9.20 3.32 18.04
C TYR A 259 -9.86 2.49 19.15
N VAL A 260 -10.21 3.09 20.28
CA VAL A 260 -11.03 2.42 21.31
C VAL A 260 -12.42 2.08 20.76
N SER A 261 -13.04 3.01 20.02
CA SER A 261 -14.32 2.76 19.36
C SER A 261 -14.19 1.65 18.30
N ALA A 262 -13.11 1.68 17.50
CA ALA A 262 -12.84 0.64 16.52
C ALA A 262 -12.62 -0.74 17.17
N CYS A 263 -11.87 -0.82 18.28
CA CYS A 263 -11.69 -2.06 19.03
C CYS A 263 -13.05 -2.64 19.46
N ARG A 264 -13.93 -1.81 20.02
CA ARG A 264 -15.27 -2.23 20.45
C ARG A 264 -16.12 -2.74 19.27
N HIS A 265 -16.07 -2.05 18.15
CA HIS A 265 -16.76 -2.47 16.92
C HIS A 265 -16.23 -3.82 16.40
N ASP A 266 -14.92 -4.04 16.52
CA ASP A 266 -14.24 -5.26 16.07
C ASP A 266 -14.33 -6.41 17.10
N GLY A 267 -15.04 -6.21 18.23
CA GLY A 267 -15.18 -7.21 19.29
C GLY A 267 -13.93 -7.40 20.15
N ILE A 268 -13.02 -6.43 20.12
CA ILE A 268 -11.78 -6.41 20.94
C ILE A 268 -12.07 -5.62 22.23
N PRO A 269 -12.13 -6.27 23.41
CA PRO A 269 -12.40 -5.57 24.65
C PRO A 269 -11.32 -4.55 24.99
N VAL A 270 -11.72 -3.36 25.41
CA VAL A 270 -10.82 -2.36 25.97
C VAL A 270 -11.21 -2.16 27.43
N LEU A 271 -10.34 -2.60 28.31
CA LEU A 271 -10.52 -2.58 29.75
C LEU A 271 -10.22 -1.21 30.31
N SER A 272 -11.01 -0.76 31.30
CA SER A 272 -10.82 0.54 31.96
C SER A 272 -9.43 0.67 32.56
N PRO A 273 -8.89 1.89 32.69
CA PRO A 273 -7.67 2.09 33.45
C PRO A 273 -7.87 1.69 34.92
N ASP A 274 -6.85 1.06 35.49
CA ASP A 274 -6.85 0.58 36.87
C ASP A 274 -5.49 0.86 37.49
N VAL A 275 -5.44 1.47 38.69
CA VAL A 275 -4.19 1.84 39.35
C VAL A 275 -3.37 0.62 39.75
N ASN A 276 -4.02 -0.51 39.99
CA ASN A 276 -3.38 -1.75 40.39
C ASN A 276 -2.92 -2.64 39.22
N GLU A 277 -3.54 -2.48 38.02
CA GLU A 277 -3.24 -3.37 36.89
C GLU A 277 -2.60 -2.66 35.70
N SER A 278 -2.96 -1.37 35.48
CA SER A 278 -2.50 -0.66 34.28
C SER A 278 -1.01 -0.35 34.33
N GLY A 279 -0.35 -0.56 33.20
CA GLY A 279 0.99 -0.03 32.94
C GLY A 279 0.94 1.44 32.47
N THR A 280 2.11 2.01 32.22
CA THR A 280 2.20 3.33 31.60
C THR A 280 1.57 3.34 30.22
N GLU A 281 1.88 2.34 29.40
CA GLU A 281 1.36 2.15 28.03
C GLU A 281 0.14 1.20 28.05
N PHE A 282 -0.60 1.15 26.92
CA PHE A 282 -1.63 0.13 26.72
C PHE A 282 -1.00 -1.25 26.68
N THR A 283 -1.59 -2.21 27.36
CA THR A 283 -1.06 -3.58 27.46
C THR A 283 -2.10 -4.61 26.99
N ALA A 284 -1.62 -5.62 26.29
CA ALA A 284 -2.45 -6.76 25.92
C ALA A 284 -2.56 -7.74 27.07
N THR A 285 -3.79 -8.15 27.40
CA THR A 285 -4.13 -9.17 28.38
C THR A 285 -4.92 -10.28 27.71
N LYS A 286 -5.17 -11.39 28.41
CA LYS A 286 -6.05 -12.46 27.90
C LYS A 286 -7.50 -11.98 27.68
N GLU A 287 -7.94 -11.00 28.44
CA GLU A 287 -9.31 -10.48 28.43
C GLU A 287 -9.50 -9.33 27.43
N GLY A 288 -8.43 -8.73 26.93
CA GLY A 288 -8.50 -7.59 26.03
C GLY A 288 -7.31 -6.65 26.17
N VAL A 289 -7.49 -5.41 25.74
CA VAL A 289 -6.48 -4.34 25.85
C VAL A 289 -6.73 -3.54 27.12
N ARG A 290 -5.83 -3.60 28.09
CA ARG A 290 -5.87 -2.75 29.29
C ARG A 290 -5.45 -1.33 28.96
N PHE A 291 -6.24 -0.34 29.36
CA PHE A 291 -5.95 1.07 29.12
C PHE A 291 -4.73 1.51 29.93
N GLY A 292 -3.73 2.11 29.27
CA GLY A 292 -2.52 2.61 29.90
C GLY A 292 -2.76 3.91 30.67
N LEU A 293 -2.12 4.09 31.82
CA LEU A 293 -2.29 5.27 32.67
C LEU A 293 -1.92 6.57 31.94
N ALA A 294 -0.84 6.56 31.14
CA ALA A 294 -0.45 7.73 30.34
C ALA A 294 -1.41 8.05 29.18
N GLY A 295 -2.37 7.18 28.88
CA GLY A 295 -3.45 7.45 27.92
C GLY A 295 -4.57 8.31 28.50
N ILE A 296 -4.64 8.46 29.80
CA ILE A 296 -5.66 9.26 30.49
C ILE A 296 -5.31 10.75 30.32
N ARG A 297 -6.33 11.55 29.95
CA ARG A 297 -6.14 12.99 29.78
C ARG A 297 -5.66 13.62 31.09
N GLY A 298 -4.54 14.32 31.03
CA GLY A 298 -3.93 14.98 32.18
C GLY A 298 -2.97 14.09 33.00
N VAL A 299 -2.88 12.79 32.68
CA VAL A 299 -1.89 11.90 33.28
C VAL A 299 -0.70 11.76 32.34
N GLY A 300 0.41 12.38 32.68
CA GLY A 300 1.66 12.24 31.92
C GLY A 300 2.41 10.96 32.29
N THR A 301 3.41 10.61 31.48
CA THR A 301 4.25 9.42 31.71
C THR A 301 4.89 9.42 33.09
N GLY A 302 5.37 10.57 33.57
CA GLY A 302 6.00 10.68 34.91
C GLY A 302 5.02 10.38 36.05
N VAL A 303 3.77 10.87 35.95
CA VAL A 303 2.72 10.58 36.95
C VAL A 303 2.35 9.10 36.92
N ALA A 304 2.19 8.53 35.71
CA ALA A 304 1.91 7.10 35.56
C ALA A 304 3.02 6.23 36.17
N GLN A 305 4.28 6.60 35.96
CA GLN A 305 5.44 5.89 36.54
C GLN A 305 5.47 6.01 38.06
N ALA A 306 5.13 7.18 38.65
CA ALA A 306 5.07 7.36 40.09
C ALA A 306 3.98 6.47 40.72
N ILE A 307 2.79 6.39 40.07
CA ILE A 307 1.70 5.49 40.54
C ILE A 307 2.19 4.04 40.55
N ILE A 308 2.84 3.61 39.44
CA ILE A 308 3.35 2.24 39.33
C ILE A 308 4.42 1.94 40.38
N ALA A 309 5.37 2.87 40.59
CA ALA A 309 6.42 2.71 41.58
C ALA A 309 5.85 2.59 42.99
N GLU A 310 4.86 3.41 43.37
CA GLU A 310 4.21 3.35 44.67
C GLU A 310 3.46 2.02 44.86
N ARG A 311 2.73 1.55 43.87
CA ARG A 311 2.07 0.24 43.87
C ARG A 311 3.07 -0.91 44.08
N GLU A 312 4.23 -0.86 43.41
CA GLU A 312 5.26 -1.90 43.53
C GLU A 312 5.97 -1.89 44.89
N ALA A 313 6.07 -0.72 45.52
CA ALA A 313 6.72 -0.58 46.84
C ALA A 313 5.74 -0.81 48.00
N GLY A 314 4.53 -0.28 47.91
CA GLY A 314 3.55 -0.25 49.01
C GLY A 314 2.44 -1.31 48.92
N GLY A 315 2.33 -1.99 47.81
CA GLY A 315 1.22 -2.92 47.51
C GLY A 315 -0.01 -2.22 46.90
N PRO A 316 -1.01 -3.01 46.48
CA PRO A 316 -2.24 -2.52 45.87
C PRO A 316 -3.13 -1.76 46.86
#